data_e30e2d365bd20aeaf5a4ba708e7cdd84
#
_entry.id   e30e2d365bd20aeaf5a4ba708e7cdd84
#
_cell.length_a   1.000
_cell.length_b   1.000
_cell.length_c   1.000
_cell.angle_alpha   90.00
_cell.angle_beta   90.00
_cell.angle_gamma   90.00
#
_symmetry.space_group_name_H-M   'P 1'
#
loop_
_entity.id
_entity.type
_entity.pdbx_description
1 polymer ?
#
loop_
_entity_poly.entity_id
_entity_poly.type
_entity_poly.pdbx_seq_one_letter_code
_entity_poly.pdbx_strand_id
1 'polypeptide(L)'
;MESGSKWALTGENGAGKSTLLSLVCADNPQAYACDIRLFGHRRGRGESIWDIKRRIGYVSPEMFSTYRKNLPAIDIVASGLHDTIGLYRHISDAERAACMAWLDAFGATYLARRNYLQLSSGEQRLVLLVRAFVKHPDLLILDEPFHGLDTRRRRLARSVIEAYMDRPGKTLIMVTHYADELPGCIDHHLHLCKPDVHTAP
;
A
#
# COMPACT_ATOMS: atom_id res chain seq x y z
N MET A 1 11.09 13.62 1.53
CA MET A 1 10.16 13.29 0.43
C MET A 1 9.11 14.37 0.39
N GLU A 2 8.88 14.96 -0.76
CA GLU A 2 7.91 16.04 -0.94
C GLU A 2 6.57 15.50 -1.42
N SER A 3 5.51 16.29 -1.23
CA SER A 3 4.19 15.95 -1.77
C SER A 3 4.24 15.89 -3.29
N GLY A 4 3.68 14.85 -3.89
CA GLY A 4 3.69 14.63 -5.33
C GLY A 4 4.91 13.86 -5.86
N SER A 5 5.95 13.60 -5.05
CA SER A 5 7.12 12.81 -5.48
C SER A 5 6.84 11.31 -5.52
N LYS A 6 7.51 10.58 -6.42
CA LYS A 6 7.35 9.13 -6.62
C LYS A 6 8.71 8.45 -6.45
N TRP A 7 8.82 7.67 -5.38
CA TRP A 7 10.07 7.09 -4.92
C TRP A 7 10.13 5.59 -5.15
N ALA A 8 11.21 5.13 -5.77
CA ALA A 8 11.63 3.74 -5.70
C ALA A 8 12.58 3.56 -4.52
N LEU A 9 12.22 2.67 -3.60
CA LEU A 9 13.05 2.30 -2.46
C LEU A 9 13.67 0.93 -2.72
N THR A 10 15.00 0.88 -2.80
CA THR A 10 15.78 -0.32 -3.07
C THR A 10 16.76 -0.60 -1.94
N GLY A 11 17.39 -1.76 -1.96
CA GLY A 11 18.40 -2.16 -0.99
C GLY A 11 18.33 -3.65 -0.69
N GLU A 12 19.38 -4.18 -0.08
CA GLU A 12 19.45 -5.59 0.30
C GLU A 12 18.40 -6.00 1.33
N ASN A 13 18.17 -7.31 1.45
CA ASN A 13 17.35 -7.84 2.54
C ASN A 13 18.00 -7.52 3.89
N GLY A 14 17.21 -6.98 4.82
CA GLY A 14 17.70 -6.52 6.12
C GLY A 14 18.33 -5.11 6.13
N ALA A 15 18.30 -4.36 5.02
CA ALA A 15 18.76 -2.95 4.97
C ALA A 15 17.80 -1.96 5.65
N GLY A 16 16.69 -2.42 6.23
CA GLY A 16 15.76 -1.56 6.97
C GLY A 16 14.59 -0.99 6.14
N LYS A 17 14.36 -1.48 4.89
CA LYS A 17 13.24 -1.02 4.05
C LYS A 17 11.89 -1.10 4.75
N SER A 18 11.52 -2.28 5.24
CA SER A 18 10.23 -2.49 5.93
C SER A 18 10.15 -1.71 7.25
N THR A 19 11.28 -1.52 7.95
CA THR A 19 11.34 -0.66 9.15
C THR A 19 11.04 0.79 8.78
N LEU A 20 11.65 1.32 7.72
CA LEU A 20 11.36 2.66 7.23
C LEU A 20 9.88 2.82 6.85
N LEU A 21 9.31 1.85 6.12
CA LEU A 21 7.90 1.89 5.73
C LEU A 21 6.98 1.82 6.96
N SER A 22 7.28 0.98 7.95
CA SER A 22 6.48 0.87 9.18
C SER A 22 6.50 2.16 10.02
N LEU A 23 7.61 2.89 10.00
CA LEU A 23 7.71 4.22 10.63
C LEU A 23 6.77 5.23 9.94
N VAL A 24 6.73 5.21 8.61
CA VAL A 24 5.86 6.10 7.82
C VAL A 24 4.38 5.71 7.98
N CYS A 25 4.06 4.41 7.97
CA CYS A 25 2.68 3.90 8.12
C CYS A 25 2.10 4.08 9.52
N ALA A 26 2.87 4.60 10.46
CA ALA A 26 2.45 4.79 11.86
C ALA A 26 2.21 3.49 12.65
N ASP A 27 2.69 2.35 12.16
CA ASP A 27 2.53 1.05 12.82
C ASP A 27 3.67 0.74 13.80
N ASN A 28 4.77 1.50 13.75
CA ASN A 28 5.94 1.31 14.61
C ASN A 28 5.94 2.32 15.78
N PRO A 29 5.95 1.85 17.05
CA PRO A 29 6.02 2.75 18.22
C PRO A 29 7.27 3.64 18.24
N GLN A 30 8.38 3.22 17.66
CA GLN A 30 9.61 4.02 17.55
C GLN A 30 9.42 5.30 16.72
N ALA A 31 8.35 5.38 15.92
CA ALA A 31 8.01 6.59 15.19
C ALA A 31 7.79 7.83 16.09
N TYR A 32 7.46 7.63 17.36
CA TYR A 32 7.33 8.74 18.33
C TYR A 32 8.67 9.25 18.86
N ALA A 33 9.72 8.42 18.79
CA ALA A 33 11.08 8.80 19.19
C ALA A 33 11.86 9.48 18.05
N CYS A 34 11.38 9.38 16.81
CA CYS A 34 12.02 9.96 15.64
C CYS A 34 11.36 11.29 15.24
N ASP A 35 12.13 12.22 14.65
CA ASP A 35 11.56 13.43 14.06
C ASP A 35 10.97 13.13 12.68
N ILE A 36 9.78 12.54 12.66
CA ILE A 36 9.06 12.22 11.44
C ILE A 36 7.98 13.26 11.21
N ARG A 37 7.96 13.83 10.01
CA ARG A 37 6.90 14.73 9.55
C ARG A 37 6.12 14.07 8.42
N LEU A 38 4.81 13.98 8.58
CA LEU A 38 3.89 13.47 7.57
C LEU A 38 2.87 14.54 7.25
N PHE A 39 2.65 14.77 5.96
CA PHE A 39 1.66 15.75 5.47
C PHE A 39 1.83 17.16 6.08
N GLY A 40 3.09 17.57 6.34
CA GLY A 40 3.43 18.87 6.94
C GLY A 40 3.42 18.92 8.47
N HIS A 41 2.93 17.88 9.14
CA HIS A 41 2.83 17.83 10.62
C HIS A 41 3.85 16.89 11.23
N ARG A 42 4.43 17.30 12.36
CA ARG A 42 5.32 16.45 13.15
C ARG A 42 4.49 15.43 13.92
N ARG A 43 4.85 14.15 13.83
CA ARG A 43 4.16 13.07 14.55
C ARG A 43 4.20 13.29 16.07
N GLY A 44 3.07 12.94 16.73
CA GLY A 44 2.95 13.04 18.19
C GLY A 44 2.57 14.44 18.73
N ARG A 45 2.21 15.39 17.87
CA ARG A 45 1.77 16.74 18.27
C ARG A 45 0.30 17.02 17.93
N GLY A 46 -0.62 16.15 18.37
CA GLY A 46 -2.06 16.42 18.31
C GLY A 46 -2.81 15.78 17.13
N GLU A 47 -2.13 15.18 16.16
CA GLU A 47 -2.79 14.38 15.12
C GLU A 47 -3.16 12.99 15.61
N SER A 48 -4.37 12.57 15.30
CA SER A 48 -4.79 11.19 15.49
C SER A 48 -4.06 10.27 14.49
N ILE A 49 -3.62 9.10 14.95
CA ILE A 49 -3.09 8.05 14.08
C ILE A 49 -4.06 7.69 12.94
N TRP A 50 -5.36 7.79 13.19
CA TRP A 50 -6.42 7.52 12.22
C TRP A 50 -6.48 8.57 11.12
N ASP A 51 -6.19 9.86 11.42
CA ASP A 51 -6.16 10.92 10.42
C ASP A 51 -5.00 10.72 9.45
N ILE A 52 -3.86 10.24 9.96
CA ILE A 52 -2.71 9.85 9.15
C ILE A 52 -3.05 8.63 8.29
N LYS A 53 -3.58 7.56 8.90
CA LYS A 53 -3.90 6.31 8.21
C LYS A 53 -4.91 6.49 7.09
N ARG A 54 -5.91 7.35 7.26
CA ARG A 54 -6.89 7.67 6.20
C ARG A 54 -6.23 8.17 4.92
N ARG A 55 -5.09 8.84 5.02
CA ARG A 55 -4.35 9.43 3.90
C ARG A 55 -3.31 8.50 3.29
N ILE A 56 -3.05 7.33 3.89
CA ILE A 56 -2.04 6.37 3.45
C ILE A 56 -2.70 5.09 2.94
N GLY A 57 -2.47 4.74 1.67
CA GLY A 57 -2.73 3.40 1.15
C GLY A 57 -1.48 2.53 1.32
N TYR A 58 -1.63 1.36 1.94
CA TYR A 58 -0.50 0.50 2.26
C TYR A 58 -0.74 -0.94 1.84
N VAL A 59 0.27 -1.52 1.20
CA VAL A 59 0.36 -2.95 0.89
C VAL A 59 1.74 -3.44 1.25
N SER A 60 1.81 -4.56 1.97
CA SER A 60 3.08 -5.23 2.29
C SER A 60 2.94 -6.76 2.25
N PRO A 61 4.06 -7.50 2.16
CA PRO A 61 4.06 -8.95 2.25
C PRO A 61 3.45 -9.47 3.54
N GLU A 62 3.64 -8.80 4.67
CA GLU A 62 3.10 -9.21 5.98
C GLU A 62 1.57 -9.17 6.01
N MET A 63 0.94 -8.26 5.26
CA MET A 63 -0.52 -8.19 5.17
C MET A 63 -1.11 -9.49 4.64
N PHE A 64 -0.44 -10.18 3.71
CA PHE A 64 -0.94 -11.45 3.15
C PHE A 64 -0.97 -12.57 4.19
N SER A 65 -0.02 -12.60 5.10
CA SER A 65 0.05 -13.62 6.14
C SER A 65 -0.99 -13.38 7.24
N THR A 66 -1.33 -12.13 7.51
CA THR A 66 -2.25 -11.72 8.58
C THR A 66 -3.70 -11.62 8.13
N TYR A 67 -3.94 -11.39 6.84
CA TYR A 67 -5.28 -11.17 6.31
C TYR A 67 -6.00 -12.51 6.04
N ARG A 68 -6.49 -13.15 7.12
CA ARG A 68 -7.20 -14.44 7.06
C ARG A 68 -8.67 -14.27 7.42
N LYS A 69 -9.41 -13.54 6.58
CA LYS A 69 -10.85 -13.30 6.80
C LYS A 69 -11.69 -14.06 5.80
N ASN A 70 -12.67 -14.79 6.32
CA ASN A 70 -13.66 -15.52 5.52
C ASN A 70 -14.78 -14.56 5.07
N LEU A 71 -14.46 -13.68 4.15
CA LEU A 71 -15.35 -12.63 3.64
C LEU A 71 -15.28 -12.59 2.10
N PRO A 72 -16.32 -12.09 1.42
CA PRO A 72 -16.26 -11.76 0.01
C PRO A 72 -15.13 -10.76 -0.30
N ALA A 73 -14.50 -10.87 -1.47
CA ALA A 73 -13.39 -9.99 -1.85
C ALA A 73 -13.78 -8.50 -1.84
N ILE A 74 -15.03 -8.17 -2.21
CA ILE A 74 -15.52 -6.79 -2.15
C ILE A 74 -15.52 -6.24 -0.71
N ASP A 75 -15.82 -7.06 0.29
CA ASP A 75 -15.85 -6.64 1.69
C ASP A 75 -14.41 -6.49 2.23
N ILE A 76 -13.46 -7.26 1.69
CA ILE A 76 -12.03 -7.05 1.93
C ILE A 76 -11.59 -5.68 1.38
N VAL A 77 -11.97 -5.35 0.14
CA VAL A 77 -11.68 -4.03 -0.46
C VAL A 77 -12.32 -2.91 0.38
N ALA A 78 -13.59 -3.06 0.75
CA ALA A 78 -14.32 -2.07 1.54
C ALA A 78 -13.73 -1.82 2.94
N SER A 79 -13.09 -2.84 3.54
CA SER A 79 -12.38 -2.68 4.81
C SER A 79 -11.25 -1.64 4.74
N GLY A 80 -10.75 -1.35 3.53
CA GLY A 80 -9.76 -0.31 3.27
C GLY A 80 -10.27 1.11 3.52
N LEU A 81 -11.58 1.35 3.43
CA LEU A 81 -12.20 2.63 3.75
C LEU A 81 -12.03 3.00 5.24
N HIS A 82 -11.86 1.99 6.09
CA HIS A 82 -11.83 2.14 7.55
C HIS A 82 -10.51 1.68 8.18
N ASP A 83 -9.53 1.28 7.37
CA ASP A 83 -8.24 0.74 7.82
C ASP A 83 -8.35 -0.45 8.79
N THR A 84 -9.38 -1.27 8.64
CA THR A 84 -9.60 -2.45 9.48
C THR A 84 -9.18 -3.75 8.78
N ILE A 85 -8.80 -4.77 9.58
CA ILE A 85 -8.59 -6.13 9.09
C ILE A 85 -9.94 -6.86 9.10
N GLY A 86 -10.65 -6.81 7.97
CA GLY A 86 -12.03 -7.27 7.82
C GLY A 86 -13.06 -6.16 7.95
N LEU A 87 -14.27 -6.43 7.49
CA LEU A 87 -15.38 -5.49 7.51
C LEU A 87 -16.26 -5.75 8.73
N TYR A 88 -16.41 -4.77 9.62
CA TYR A 88 -17.16 -4.87 10.88
C TYR A 88 -18.41 -4.00 10.91
N ARG A 89 -18.70 -3.31 9.81
CA ARG A 89 -19.90 -2.47 9.69
C ARG A 89 -20.52 -2.64 8.31
N HIS A 90 -21.77 -2.28 8.20
CA HIS A 90 -22.45 -2.21 6.92
C HIS A 90 -21.85 -1.08 6.06
N ILE A 91 -21.60 -1.35 4.78
CA ILE A 91 -21.20 -0.34 3.80
C ILE A 91 -22.44 0.11 3.03
N SER A 92 -22.48 1.40 2.72
CA SER A 92 -23.51 1.99 1.87
C SER A 92 -23.40 1.50 0.43
N ASP A 93 -24.46 1.68 -0.35
CA ASP A 93 -24.45 1.35 -1.78
C ASP A 93 -23.42 2.20 -2.54
N ALA A 94 -23.20 3.45 -2.13
CA ALA A 94 -22.18 4.33 -2.71
C ALA A 94 -20.76 3.80 -2.43
N GLU A 95 -20.47 3.37 -1.20
CA GLU A 95 -19.18 2.75 -0.84
C GLU A 95 -18.96 1.45 -1.62
N ARG A 96 -20.01 0.64 -1.75
CA ARG A 96 -19.98 -0.60 -2.55
C ARG A 96 -19.72 -0.32 -4.02
N ALA A 97 -20.35 0.69 -4.59
CA ALA A 97 -20.14 1.10 -5.98
C ALA A 97 -18.71 1.59 -6.20
N ALA A 98 -18.15 2.37 -5.27
CA ALA A 98 -16.75 2.81 -5.32
C ALA A 98 -15.78 1.61 -5.26
N CYS A 99 -16.02 0.63 -4.40
CA CYS A 99 -15.22 -0.60 -4.34
C CYS A 99 -15.29 -1.39 -5.64
N MET A 100 -16.48 -1.48 -6.26
CA MET A 100 -16.65 -2.15 -7.55
C MET A 100 -15.91 -1.42 -8.67
N ALA A 101 -15.94 -0.09 -8.70
CA ALA A 101 -15.19 0.70 -9.70
C ALA A 101 -13.68 0.48 -9.59
N TRP A 102 -13.14 0.36 -8.38
CA TRP A 102 -11.73 0.01 -8.18
C TRP A 102 -11.41 -1.42 -8.59
N LEU A 103 -12.29 -2.39 -8.28
CA LEU A 103 -12.14 -3.76 -8.77
C LEU A 103 -12.16 -3.81 -10.31
N ASP A 104 -13.01 -3.00 -10.95
CA ASP A 104 -13.08 -2.90 -12.41
C ASP A 104 -11.79 -2.32 -13.00
N ALA A 105 -11.28 -1.23 -12.45
CA ALA A 105 -10.03 -0.63 -12.88
C ALA A 105 -8.85 -1.63 -12.89
N PHE A 106 -8.81 -2.53 -11.91
CA PHE A 106 -7.81 -3.59 -11.81
C PHE A 106 -8.20 -4.89 -12.54
N GLY A 107 -9.31 -4.92 -13.28
CA GLY A 107 -9.80 -6.11 -14.00
C GLY A 107 -10.17 -7.27 -13.08
N ALA A 108 -10.63 -6.96 -11.86
CA ALA A 108 -10.86 -7.92 -10.78
C ALA A 108 -12.34 -8.03 -10.34
N THR A 109 -13.30 -7.51 -11.13
CA THR A 109 -14.74 -7.55 -10.83
C THR A 109 -15.28 -8.96 -10.61
N TYR A 110 -14.74 -9.94 -11.33
CA TYR A 110 -15.11 -11.36 -11.21
C TYR A 110 -14.78 -11.96 -9.84
N LEU A 111 -13.92 -11.31 -9.04
CA LEU A 111 -13.57 -11.72 -7.67
C LEU A 111 -14.57 -11.20 -6.64
N ALA A 112 -15.32 -10.14 -6.93
CA ALA A 112 -16.08 -9.37 -5.95
C ALA A 112 -16.92 -10.21 -4.96
N ARG A 113 -17.60 -11.23 -5.48
CA ARG A 113 -18.48 -12.11 -4.68
C ARG A 113 -17.79 -13.40 -4.20
N ARG A 114 -16.55 -13.64 -4.65
CA ARG A 114 -15.82 -14.85 -4.25
C ARG A 114 -15.23 -14.67 -2.86
N ASN A 115 -15.22 -15.76 -2.10
CA ASN A 115 -14.60 -15.77 -0.78
C ASN A 115 -13.08 -15.56 -0.89
N TYR A 116 -12.54 -14.60 -0.14
CA TYR A 116 -11.13 -14.25 -0.18
C TYR A 116 -10.20 -15.44 0.11
N LEU A 117 -10.54 -16.31 1.07
CA LEU A 117 -9.73 -17.47 1.41
C LEU A 117 -9.72 -18.57 0.33
N GLN A 118 -10.66 -18.52 -0.60
CA GLN A 118 -10.74 -19.46 -1.74
C GLN A 118 -10.05 -18.92 -3.00
N LEU A 119 -9.54 -17.70 -2.95
CA LEU A 119 -8.79 -17.10 -4.04
C LEU A 119 -7.36 -17.67 -4.10
N SER A 120 -6.79 -17.71 -5.31
CA SER A 120 -5.35 -17.98 -5.46
C SER A 120 -4.52 -16.89 -4.78
N SER A 121 -3.28 -17.19 -4.45
CA SER A 121 -2.37 -16.22 -3.80
C SER A 121 -2.23 -14.92 -4.60
N GLY A 122 -2.15 -15.01 -5.92
CA GLY A 122 -2.11 -13.83 -6.80
C GLY A 122 -3.41 -13.02 -6.77
N GLU A 123 -4.58 -13.69 -6.76
CA GLU A 123 -5.89 -13.02 -6.65
C GLU A 123 -6.05 -12.36 -5.27
N GLN A 124 -5.62 -13.00 -4.20
CA GLN A 124 -5.63 -12.41 -2.85
C GLN A 124 -4.78 -11.14 -2.80
N ARG A 125 -3.57 -11.17 -3.39
CA ARG A 125 -2.69 -10.00 -3.47
C ARG A 125 -3.30 -8.87 -4.28
N LEU A 126 -3.92 -9.19 -5.41
CA LEU A 126 -4.63 -8.22 -6.22
C LEU A 126 -5.77 -7.54 -5.43
N VAL A 127 -6.56 -8.30 -4.67
CA VAL A 127 -7.62 -7.75 -3.81
C VAL A 127 -7.05 -6.81 -2.74
N LEU A 128 -5.93 -7.15 -2.10
CA LEU A 128 -5.29 -6.27 -1.12
C LEU A 128 -4.64 -5.04 -1.77
N LEU A 129 -4.14 -5.17 -2.99
CA LEU A 129 -3.68 -4.02 -3.75
C LEU A 129 -4.85 -3.06 -4.04
N VAL A 130 -5.98 -3.55 -4.55
CA VAL A 130 -7.20 -2.74 -4.76
C VAL A 130 -7.66 -2.06 -3.47
N ARG A 131 -7.61 -2.78 -2.35
CA ARG A 131 -7.96 -2.26 -1.02
C ARG A 131 -7.17 -1.00 -0.65
N ALA A 132 -5.91 -0.88 -1.06
CA ALA A 132 -5.08 0.28 -0.75
C ALA A 132 -5.56 1.57 -1.46
N PHE A 133 -6.28 1.45 -2.57
CA PHE A 133 -6.74 2.59 -3.37
C PHE A 133 -8.13 3.12 -2.97
N VAL A 134 -8.97 2.29 -2.33
CA VAL A 134 -10.40 2.55 -2.17
C VAL A 134 -10.72 3.86 -1.43
N LYS A 135 -9.84 4.30 -0.54
CA LYS A 135 -9.98 5.56 0.21
C LYS A 135 -9.31 6.78 -0.45
N HIS A 136 -8.85 6.64 -1.70
CA HIS A 136 -8.16 7.69 -2.45
C HIS A 136 -6.96 8.33 -1.71
N PRO A 137 -5.98 7.53 -1.25
CA PRO A 137 -4.90 8.01 -0.40
C PRO A 137 -4.07 9.11 -1.07
N ASP A 138 -3.48 10.00 -0.26
CA ASP A 138 -2.50 10.99 -0.71
C ASP A 138 -1.11 10.39 -0.84
N LEU A 139 -0.79 9.42 0.01
CA LEU A 139 0.44 8.64 -0.01
C LEU A 139 0.12 7.17 -0.23
N LEU A 140 0.66 6.61 -1.29
CA LEU A 140 0.58 5.18 -1.58
C LEU A 140 1.93 4.52 -1.30
N ILE A 141 1.93 3.51 -0.44
CA ILE A 141 3.11 2.73 -0.07
C ILE A 141 2.88 1.30 -0.52
N LEU A 142 3.70 0.85 -1.45
CA LEU A 142 3.59 -0.46 -2.07
C LEU A 142 4.89 -1.24 -1.87
N ASP A 143 4.86 -2.26 -1.01
CA ASP A 143 5.97 -3.15 -0.77
C ASP A 143 5.73 -4.47 -1.51
N GLU A 144 6.51 -4.71 -2.57
CA GLU A 144 6.40 -5.85 -3.50
C GLU A 144 4.97 -6.10 -4.04
N PRO A 145 4.28 -5.09 -4.57
CA PRO A 145 2.84 -5.16 -4.87
C PRO A 145 2.50 -6.17 -5.96
N PHE A 146 3.46 -6.53 -6.82
CA PHE A 146 3.23 -7.39 -7.99
C PHE A 146 3.66 -8.83 -7.78
N HIS A 147 4.22 -9.16 -6.63
CA HIS A 147 4.68 -10.52 -6.34
C HIS A 147 3.50 -11.52 -6.49
N GLY A 148 3.70 -12.59 -7.28
CA GLY A 148 2.68 -13.62 -7.53
C GLY A 148 1.58 -13.22 -8.53
N LEU A 149 1.62 -12.03 -9.12
CA LEU A 149 0.75 -11.66 -10.24
C LEU A 149 1.33 -12.18 -11.57
N ASP A 150 0.46 -12.66 -12.45
CA ASP A 150 0.83 -12.95 -13.83
C ASP A 150 1.17 -11.68 -14.61
N THR A 151 1.84 -11.83 -15.75
CA THR A 151 2.33 -10.71 -16.57
C THR A 151 1.21 -9.75 -17.00
N ARG A 152 0.02 -10.26 -17.32
CA ARG A 152 -1.11 -9.43 -17.75
C ARG A 152 -1.64 -8.58 -16.60
N ARG A 153 -1.87 -9.19 -15.44
CA ARG A 153 -2.33 -8.49 -14.23
C ARG A 153 -1.31 -7.49 -13.74
N ARG A 154 -0.01 -7.83 -13.79
CA ARG A 154 1.09 -6.93 -13.43
C ARG A 154 1.08 -5.68 -14.31
N ARG A 155 0.98 -5.82 -15.63
CA ARG A 155 0.91 -4.68 -16.56
C ARG A 155 -0.29 -3.79 -16.30
N LEU A 156 -1.47 -4.38 -16.11
CA LEU A 156 -2.69 -3.62 -15.81
C LEU A 156 -2.56 -2.89 -14.47
N ALA A 157 -2.12 -3.56 -13.42
CA ALA A 157 -1.94 -2.95 -12.11
C ALA A 157 -0.93 -1.77 -12.16
N ARG A 158 0.18 -1.93 -12.89
CA ARG A 158 1.14 -0.85 -13.12
C ARG A 158 0.50 0.35 -13.81
N SER A 159 -0.26 0.14 -14.89
CA SER A 159 -0.95 1.23 -15.60
C SER A 159 -1.97 1.94 -14.70
N VAL A 160 -2.68 1.23 -13.83
CA VAL A 160 -3.60 1.83 -12.87
C VAL A 160 -2.86 2.68 -11.84
N ILE A 161 -1.70 2.21 -11.34
CA ILE A 161 -0.84 2.97 -10.42
C ILE A 161 -0.37 4.26 -11.12
N GLU A 162 0.14 4.17 -12.36
CA GLU A 162 0.60 5.30 -13.13
C GLU A 162 -0.52 6.35 -13.30
N ALA A 163 -1.68 5.93 -13.79
CA ALA A 163 -2.83 6.82 -13.98
C ALA A 163 -3.31 7.44 -12.65
N TYR A 164 -3.18 6.72 -11.53
CA TYR A 164 -3.50 7.28 -10.21
C TYR A 164 -2.48 8.33 -9.78
N MET A 165 -1.19 8.10 -10.03
CA MET A 165 -0.08 8.98 -9.66
C MET A 165 0.00 10.25 -10.53
N ASP A 166 -0.63 10.29 -11.71
CA ASP A 166 -0.74 11.49 -12.54
C ASP A 166 -1.63 12.57 -11.91
N ARG A 167 -2.41 12.23 -10.91
CA ARG A 167 -3.26 13.18 -10.19
C ARG A 167 -2.39 14.10 -9.32
N PRO A 168 -2.72 15.42 -9.23
CA PRO A 168 -1.96 16.35 -8.41
C PRO A 168 -1.85 15.92 -6.93
N GLY A 169 -0.66 16.08 -6.35
CA GLY A 169 -0.40 15.86 -4.93
C GLY A 169 -0.31 14.39 -4.50
N LYS A 170 -0.45 13.42 -5.43
CA LYS A 170 -0.32 12.00 -5.10
C LYS A 170 1.15 11.60 -5.01
N THR A 171 1.54 11.00 -3.90
CA THR A 171 2.90 10.57 -3.56
C THR A 171 2.97 9.04 -3.57
N LEU A 172 4.06 8.48 -4.09
CA LEU A 172 4.31 7.04 -4.14
C LEU A 172 5.63 6.69 -3.45
N ILE A 173 5.61 5.63 -2.65
CA ILE A 173 6.81 4.90 -2.23
C ILE A 173 6.61 3.46 -2.66
N MET A 174 7.46 2.97 -3.54
CA MET A 174 7.39 1.60 -4.04
C MET A 174 8.68 0.86 -3.77
N VAL A 175 8.57 -0.32 -3.18
CA VAL A 175 9.66 -1.27 -3.00
C VAL A 175 9.46 -2.41 -3.97
N THR A 176 10.47 -2.70 -4.76
CA THR A 176 10.55 -3.92 -5.60
C THR A 176 11.99 -4.30 -5.81
N HIS A 177 12.23 -5.59 -6.02
CA HIS A 177 13.53 -6.12 -6.42
C HIS A 177 13.73 -6.14 -7.95
N TYR A 178 12.70 -5.82 -8.72
CA TYR A 178 12.70 -5.92 -10.17
C TYR A 178 12.53 -4.53 -10.80
N ALA A 179 13.53 -4.07 -11.54
CA ALA A 179 13.51 -2.75 -12.17
C ALA A 179 12.38 -2.62 -13.22
N ASP A 180 12.03 -3.71 -13.90
CA ASP A 180 10.94 -3.76 -14.89
C ASP A 180 9.53 -3.66 -14.29
N GLU A 181 9.41 -3.79 -12.96
CA GLU A 181 8.16 -3.58 -12.23
C GLU A 181 7.89 -2.12 -11.90
N LEU A 182 8.93 -1.27 -11.89
CA LEU A 182 8.76 0.14 -11.54
C LEU A 182 7.85 0.85 -12.54
N PRO A 183 6.85 1.62 -12.04
CA PRO A 183 6.05 2.51 -12.88
C PRO A 183 6.92 3.58 -13.54
N GLY A 184 6.55 3.97 -14.77
CA GLY A 184 7.28 5.02 -15.50
C GLY A 184 7.20 6.41 -14.86
N CYS A 185 6.33 6.60 -13.89
CA CYS A 185 6.20 7.85 -13.14
C CYS A 185 7.22 8.01 -12.00
N ILE A 186 8.06 7.01 -11.71
CA ILE A 186 9.12 7.11 -10.67
C ILE A 186 10.10 8.22 -11.05
N ASP A 187 10.28 9.18 -10.16
CA ASP A 187 11.13 10.36 -10.34
C ASP A 187 12.34 10.40 -9.38
N HIS A 188 12.33 9.56 -8.33
CA HIS A 188 13.39 9.49 -7.34
C HIS A 188 13.73 8.04 -6.96
N HIS A 189 15.01 7.83 -6.63
CA HIS A 189 15.51 6.54 -6.15
C HIS A 189 16.20 6.71 -4.81
N LEU A 190 15.85 5.89 -3.83
CA LEU A 190 16.53 5.80 -2.54
C LEU A 190 17.06 4.37 -2.38
N HIS A 191 18.37 4.24 -2.25
CA HIS A 191 19.02 2.96 -1.96
C HIS A 191 19.44 2.89 -0.50
N LEU A 192 18.94 1.88 0.24
CA LEU A 192 19.33 1.63 1.62
C LEU A 192 20.45 0.59 1.65
N CYS A 193 21.57 0.95 2.25
CA CYS A 193 22.67 0.04 2.54
C CYS A 193 22.53 -0.51 3.96
N LYS A 194 23.01 -1.74 4.19
CA LYS A 194 23.17 -2.23 5.56
C LYS A 194 24.20 -1.35 6.28
N PRO A 195 23.98 -1.03 7.57
CA PRO A 195 25.03 -0.41 8.36
C PRO A 195 26.23 -1.39 8.42
N ASP A 196 27.43 -0.87 8.18
CA ASP A 196 28.66 -1.65 8.35
C ASP A 196 28.78 -2.09 9.82
N VAL A 197 28.78 -3.41 10.05
CA VAL A 197 28.83 -4.01 11.41
C VAL A 197 30.24 -3.80 12.06
N HIS A 198 31.13 -3.02 11.45
CA HIS A 198 32.51 -2.88 11.88
C HIS A 198 32.87 -1.61 12.65
N THR A 199 31.90 -0.81 13.11
CA THR A 199 32.19 0.33 13.97
C THR A 199 31.28 0.38 15.19
N ALA A 200 31.47 -0.55 16.12
CA ALA A 200 31.19 -0.32 17.52
C ALA A 200 32.56 -0.18 18.25
N PRO A 201 32.82 0.93 18.93
CA PRO A 201 33.98 1.06 19.78
C PRO A 201 33.94 0.14 20.97
#